data_ffd6908c8cff91b2c7da48410fc9e313
#
_entry.id   ffd6908c8cff91b2c7da48410fc9e313
#
_cell.length_a   1.000
_cell.length_b   1.000
_cell.length_c   1.000
_cell.angle_alpha   90.00
_cell.angle_beta   90.00
_cell.angle_gamma   90.00
#
_symmetry.space_group_name_H-M   'P 1'
#
loop_
_entity.id
_entity.type
_entity.pdbx_description
1 polymer ?
#
loop_
_entity_poly.entity_id
_entity_poly.type
_entity_poly.pdbx_seq_one_letter_code
_entity_poly.pdbx_strand_id
1 'polypeptide(L)'
;NGQLFNETNISATDFNAELRLTKMERMEQVVELVNGSTENFIVWIKQNEEGEYLRKMIPDAVEVKGSDSPEWKEDKLLGFANGAFRVLITKTKIAQFGLNYQNCRNQVFASLDFSFEGLYQSIRRSYRFGQKEAVNIYLITVDTMQNVIQSIQDKQRKFEEMQAAMTAAVNQNLTHSKKVKMQREAKTFTTENATLKLGDCVQLIQDVPEE
;
A
#
# COMPACT_ATOMS: atom_id res chain seq x y z
N ASN A 1 -39.11 -9.88 23.88
CA ASN A 1 -38.35 -10.17 22.68
C ASN A 1 -37.43 -8.99 22.41
N GLY A 2 -36.26 -9.00 23.06
CA GLY A 2 -35.29 -7.91 22.96
C GLY A 2 -34.35 -8.17 21.81
N GLN A 3 -34.36 -7.31 20.83
CA GLN A 3 -33.19 -7.11 19.97
C GLN A 3 -32.20 -6.26 20.76
N LEU A 4 -31.14 -6.91 21.26
CA LEU A 4 -30.09 -6.28 22.07
C LEU A 4 -28.92 -5.71 21.23
N PHE A 5 -29.00 -5.79 19.92
CA PHE A 5 -28.01 -5.21 19.02
C PHE A 5 -28.72 -4.46 17.89
N ASN A 6 -28.81 -3.15 18.05
CA ASN A 6 -29.04 -2.28 16.92
C ASN A 6 -27.80 -2.36 16.02
N GLU A 7 -27.95 -2.82 14.79
CA GLU A 7 -26.99 -2.60 13.71
C GLU A 7 -27.00 -1.10 13.38
N THR A 8 -26.39 -0.30 14.23
CA THR A 8 -26.17 1.13 13.95
C THR A 8 -25.06 1.23 12.90
N ASN A 9 -25.45 1.45 11.66
CA ASN A 9 -24.55 1.97 10.65
C ASN A 9 -23.99 3.30 11.17
N ILE A 10 -22.78 3.25 11.71
CA ILE A 10 -22.09 4.45 12.22
C ILE A 10 -21.91 5.41 11.05
N SER A 11 -22.45 6.61 11.13
CA SER A 11 -22.23 7.66 10.16
C SER A 11 -20.76 8.09 10.17
N ALA A 12 -20.27 8.72 9.10
CA ALA A 12 -18.89 9.23 9.06
C ALA A 12 -18.60 10.24 10.18
N THR A 13 -19.61 10.94 10.68
CA THR A 13 -19.51 11.89 11.79
C THR A 13 -19.36 11.14 13.11
N ASP A 14 -20.18 10.12 13.36
CA ASP A 14 -20.15 9.30 14.55
C ASP A 14 -18.84 8.50 14.63
N PHE A 15 -18.34 8.05 13.47
CA PHE A 15 -17.05 7.38 13.36
C PHE A 15 -15.88 8.26 13.82
N ASN A 16 -15.84 9.54 13.42
CA ASN A 16 -14.80 10.45 13.88
C ASN A 16 -14.93 10.77 15.38
N ALA A 17 -16.15 10.80 15.93
CA ALA A 17 -16.37 10.93 17.36
C ALA A 17 -15.85 9.69 18.10
N GLU A 18 -16.15 8.50 17.61
CA GLU A 18 -15.67 7.23 18.16
C GLU A 18 -14.14 7.11 18.14
N LEU A 19 -13.50 7.53 17.06
CA LEU A 19 -12.04 7.60 16.97
C LEU A 19 -11.42 8.49 18.06
N ARG A 20 -12.11 9.57 18.46
CA ARG A 20 -11.63 10.45 19.53
C ARG A 20 -11.84 9.84 20.90
N LEU A 21 -12.99 9.20 21.14
CA LEU A 21 -13.32 8.58 22.42
C LEU A 21 -12.38 7.41 22.72
N THR A 22 -12.10 6.58 21.74
CA THR A 22 -11.27 5.37 21.88
C THR A 22 -9.77 5.62 21.64
N LYS A 23 -9.38 6.88 21.42
CA LYS A 23 -8.00 7.24 21.09
C LYS A 23 -6.99 6.69 22.09
N MET A 24 -7.19 6.91 23.37
CA MET A 24 -6.21 6.52 24.39
C MET A 24 -6.01 5.02 24.44
N GLU A 25 -7.09 4.24 24.47
CA GLU A 25 -7.05 2.78 24.48
C GLU A 25 -6.27 2.23 23.27
N ARG A 26 -6.55 2.73 22.08
CA ARG A 26 -5.86 2.31 20.86
C ARG A 26 -4.37 2.70 20.86
N MET A 27 -4.07 3.91 21.32
CA MET A 27 -2.67 4.38 21.37
C MET A 27 -1.84 3.60 22.39
N GLU A 28 -2.39 3.23 23.53
CA GLU A 28 -1.73 2.38 24.52
C GLU A 28 -1.41 1.00 23.94
N GLN A 29 -2.32 0.39 23.20
CA GLN A 29 -2.07 -0.88 22.50
C GLN A 29 -0.95 -0.75 21.46
N VAL A 30 -0.92 0.36 20.70
CA VAL A 30 0.18 0.62 19.75
C VAL A 30 1.52 0.74 20.48
N VAL A 31 1.57 1.49 21.59
CA VAL A 31 2.78 1.69 22.39
C VAL A 31 3.28 0.35 22.95
N GLU A 32 2.40 -0.45 23.51
CA GLU A 32 2.75 -1.78 24.04
C GLU A 32 3.33 -2.68 22.94
N LEU A 33 2.64 -2.76 21.79
CA LEU A 33 3.07 -3.57 20.66
C LEU A 33 4.45 -3.14 20.13
N VAL A 34 4.65 -1.84 19.92
CA VAL A 34 5.87 -1.30 19.30
C VAL A 34 7.05 -1.33 20.27
N ASN A 35 6.82 -1.00 21.55
CA ASN A 35 7.89 -1.03 22.57
C ASN A 35 8.24 -2.46 23.00
N GLY A 36 7.32 -3.42 22.84
CA GLY A 36 7.57 -4.84 23.08
C GLY A 36 8.48 -5.51 22.05
N SER A 37 8.91 -4.79 20.98
CA SER A 37 9.72 -5.33 19.90
C SER A 37 10.89 -4.41 19.58
N THR A 38 11.99 -5.00 19.09
CA THR A 38 13.17 -4.27 18.58
C THR A 38 13.14 -4.10 17.05
N GLU A 39 12.12 -4.61 16.39
CA GLU A 39 11.97 -4.55 14.93
C GLU A 39 11.49 -3.17 14.44
N ASN A 40 11.65 -2.94 13.14
CA ASN A 40 11.16 -1.72 12.49
C ASN A 40 9.64 -1.74 12.36
N PHE A 41 9.02 -0.58 12.59
CA PHE A 41 7.57 -0.40 12.47
C PHE A 41 7.22 0.84 11.66
N ILE A 42 6.17 0.73 10.86
CA ILE A 42 5.43 1.87 10.33
C ILE A 42 4.11 1.95 11.07
N VAL A 43 3.83 3.09 11.68
CA VAL A 43 2.57 3.36 12.39
C VAL A 43 1.74 4.36 11.60
N TRP A 44 0.62 3.89 11.08
CA TRP A 44 -0.32 4.69 10.31
C TRP A 44 -1.36 5.32 11.21
N ILE A 45 -1.41 6.65 11.21
CA ILE A 45 -2.32 7.46 12.02
C ILE A 45 -3.30 8.23 11.14
N LYS A 46 -4.40 8.70 11.75
CA LYS A 46 -5.39 9.56 11.10
C LYS A 46 -5.40 10.99 11.66
N GLN A 47 -5.30 11.13 12.99
CA GLN A 47 -5.34 12.40 13.69
C GLN A 47 -3.93 12.86 14.09
N ASN A 48 -3.67 14.17 14.14
CA ASN A 48 -2.36 14.70 14.55
C ASN A 48 -2.03 14.40 16.01
N GLU A 49 -3.06 14.42 16.87
CA GLU A 49 -2.92 14.14 18.30
C GLU A 49 -2.47 12.70 18.58
N GLU A 50 -2.80 11.75 17.71
CA GLU A 50 -2.32 10.37 17.80
C GLU A 50 -0.80 10.32 17.61
N GLY A 51 -0.29 11.03 16.59
CA GLY A 51 1.14 11.11 16.31
C GLY A 51 1.91 11.80 17.43
N GLU A 52 1.39 12.88 17.98
CA GLU A 52 1.99 13.60 19.11
C GLU A 52 2.11 12.73 20.37
N TYR A 53 1.07 11.95 20.66
CA TYR A 53 1.08 11.02 21.76
C TYR A 53 2.09 9.89 21.55
N LEU A 54 2.04 9.22 20.39
CA LEU A 54 2.93 8.10 20.06
C LEU A 54 4.41 8.52 20.06
N ARG A 55 4.71 9.70 19.51
CA ARG A 55 6.10 10.24 19.52
C ARG A 55 6.64 10.48 20.93
N LYS A 56 5.78 10.80 21.90
CA LYS A 56 6.19 10.95 23.32
C LYS A 56 6.41 9.61 23.98
N MET A 57 5.63 8.60 23.62
CA MET A 57 5.62 7.30 24.28
C MET A 57 6.55 6.27 23.63
N ILE A 58 7.01 6.52 22.40
CA ILE A 58 7.95 5.67 21.66
C ILE A 58 9.22 6.49 21.39
N PRO A 59 10.29 6.32 22.20
CA PRO A 59 11.44 7.23 22.19
C PRO A 59 12.20 7.33 20.86
N ASP A 60 12.22 6.27 20.08
CA ASP A 60 12.92 6.16 18.80
C ASP A 60 11.99 6.36 17.58
N ALA A 61 10.82 6.93 17.79
CA ALA A 61 9.88 7.22 16.73
C ALA A 61 10.09 8.61 16.11
N VAL A 62 10.02 8.65 14.78
CA VAL A 62 10.00 9.88 14.00
C VAL A 62 8.63 10.05 13.36
N GLU A 63 7.99 11.18 13.63
CA GLU A 63 6.72 11.53 13.01
C GLU A 63 6.96 12.40 11.78
N VAL A 64 6.30 12.06 10.67
CA VAL A 64 6.26 12.86 9.45
C VAL A 64 4.84 13.34 9.21
N LYS A 65 4.66 14.69 9.28
CA LYS A 65 3.37 15.37 9.17
C LYS A 65 3.11 15.92 7.78
N GLY A 66 1.85 16.14 7.44
CA GLY A 66 1.47 16.82 6.20
C GLY A 66 1.97 18.26 6.11
N SER A 67 2.08 18.96 7.25
CA SER A 67 2.55 20.33 7.39
C SER A 67 4.07 20.51 7.32
N ASP A 68 4.85 19.44 7.41
CA ASP A 68 6.31 19.52 7.33
C ASP A 68 6.75 19.97 5.93
N SER A 69 7.95 20.56 5.82
CA SER A 69 8.49 20.98 4.53
C SER A 69 8.75 19.75 3.63
N PRO A 70 8.73 19.91 2.30
CA PRO A 70 9.03 18.83 1.38
C PRO A 70 10.39 18.19 1.65
N GLU A 71 11.41 19.00 1.93
CA GLU A 71 12.78 18.55 2.20
C GLU A 71 12.86 17.72 3.49
N TRP A 72 12.15 18.14 4.54
CA TRP A 72 12.06 17.37 5.79
C TRP A 72 11.39 16.02 5.57
N LYS A 73 10.27 16.00 4.83
CA LYS A 73 9.55 14.75 4.51
C LYS A 73 10.45 13.80 3.75
N GLU A 74 11.12 14.29 2.72
CA GLU A 74 12.03 13.49 1.91
C GLU A 74 13.17 12.91 2.76
N ASP A 75 13.85 13.75 3.55
CA ASP A 75 14.94 13.32 4.44
C ASP A 75 14.50 12.21 5.41
N LYS A 76 13.37 12.40 6.09
CA LYS A 76 12.90 11.42 7.09
C LYS A 76 12.35 10.13 6.44
N LEU A 77 11.62 10.23 5.35
CA LEU A 77 11.10 9.05 4.66
C LEU A 77 12.23 8.23 4.02
N LEU A 78 13.23 8.88 3.41
CA LEU A 78 14.44 8.20 2.91
C LEU A 78 15.28 7.65 4.07
N GLY A 79 15.43 8.41 5.16
CA GLY A 79 16.12 7.95 6.36
C GLY A 79 15.53 6.65 6.91
N PHE A 80 14.20 6.56 7.00
CA PHE A 80 13.52 5.33 7.42
C PHE A 80 13.76 4.18 6.44
N ALA A 81 13.65 4.43 5.14
CA ALA A 81 13.89 3.40 4.12
C ALA A 81 15.33 2.85 4.18
N ASN A 82 16.29 3.67 4.60
CA ASN A 82 17.70 3.32 4.79
C ASN A 82 18.02 2.80 6.22
N GLY A 83 17.02 2.67 7.10
CA GLY A 83 17.21 2.15 8.44
C GLY A 83 17.81 3.13 9.45
N ALA A 84 17.71 4.45 9.22
CA ALA A 84 18.27 5.46 10.13
C ALA A 84 17.54 5.52 11.49
N PHE A 85 16.32 5.07 11.57
CA PHE A 85 15.53 4.96 12.81
C PHE A 85 14.50 3.84 12.68
N ARG A 86 14.02 3.33 13.82
CA ARG A 86 13.22 2.10 13.92
C ARG A 86 11.73 2.31 13.63
N VAL A 87 11.16 3.44 14.07
CA VAL A 87 9.71 3.64 14.01
C VAL A 87 9.36 4.90 13.23
N LEU A 88 8.60 4.72 12.15
CA LEU A 88 8.02 5.82 11.36
C LEU A 88 6.54 5.98 11.73
N ILE A 89 6.15 7.19 12.17
CA ILE A 89 4.75 7.56 12.40
C ILE A 89 4.32 8.51 11.27
N THR A 90 3.27 8.17 10.52
CA THR A 90 2.81 9.04 9.43
C THR A 90 1.36 8.73 9.04
N LYS A 91 0.78 9.55 8.17
CA LYS A 91 -0.55 9.34 7.61
C LYS A 91 -0.48 8.62 6.27
N THR A 92 -1.48 7.79 5.96
CA THR A 92 -1.57 7.05 4.69
C THR A 92 -1.46 7.96 3.46
N LYS A 93 -2.02 9.18 3.54
CA LYS A 93 -1.94 10.19 2.47
C LYS A 93 -0.52 10.68 2.18
N ILE A 94 0.38 10.66 3.16
CA ILE A 94 1.77 11.09 3.01
C ILE A 94 2.60 10.00 2.33
N ALA A 95 2.21 8.75 2.46
CA ALA A 95 2.85 7.62 1.79
C ALA A 95 2.80 7.68 0.25
N GLN A 96 2.08 8.64 -0.34
CA GLN A 96 2.01 8.84 -1.79
C GLN A 96 3.35 9.19 -2.45
N PHE A 97 4.39 9.53 -1.67
CA PHE A 97 5.75 9.82 -2.17
C PHE A 97 6.49 8.61 -2.79
N GLY A 98 5.82 7.50 -3.02
CA GLY A 98 6.33 6.42 -3.87
C GLY A 98 7.46 5.57 -3.28
N LEU A 99 7.94 5.84 -2.07
CA LEU A 99 9.05 5.13 -1.45
C LEU A 99 8.68 3.68 -1.08
N ASN A 100 9.69 2.82 -1.09
CA ASN A 100 9.59 1.43 -0.71
C ASN A 100 10.16 1.23 0.69
N TYR A 101 9.44 0.49 1.53
CA TYR A 101 9.85 0.19 2.90
C TYR A 101 10.04 -1.31 3.09
N GLN A 102 10.84 -1.94 2.22
CA GLN A 102 11.15 -3.38 2.32
C GLN A 102 12.00 -3.72 3.55
N ASN A 103 12.66 -2.72 4.13
CA ASN A 103 13.37 -2.81 5.41
C ASN A 103 12.43 -2.94 6.62
N CYS A 104 11.13 -2.78 6.42
CA CYS A 104 10.12 -2.81 7.47
C CYS A 104 9.03 -3.81 7.12
N ARG A 105 8.91 -4.88 7.90
CA ARG A 105 7.88 -5.90 7.74
C ARG A 105 6.65 -5.70 8.63
N ASN A 106 6.72 -4.80 9.61
CA ASN A 106 5.63 -4.59 10.56
C ASN A 106 4.93 -3.25 10.29
N GLN A 107 3.64 -3.30 10.03
CA GLN A 107 2.80 -2.11 9.85
C GLN A 107 1.65 -2.13 10.84
N VAL A 108 1.49 -1.04 11.58
CA VAL A 108 0.42 -0.85 12.56
C VAL A 108 -0.51 0.24 12.07
N PHE A 109 -1.77 -0.09 11.88
CA PHE A 109 -2.82 0.88 11.61
C PHE A 109 -3.48 1.24 12.95
N ALA A 110 -2.96 2.31 13.56
CA ALA A 110 -3.43 2.83 14.85
C ALA A 110 -4.86 3.39 14.75
N SER A 111 -5.26 3.81 13.55
CA SER A 111 -6.61 4.25 13.22
C SER A 111 -6.99 3.76 11.84
N LEU A 112 -8.08 3.04 11.75
CA LEU A 112 -8.68 2.63 10.49
C LEU A 112 -9.66 3.70 10.00
N ASP A 113 -9.85 3.77 8.70
CA ASP A 113 -10.97 4.44 8.07
C ASP A 113 -11.64 3.50 7.06
N PHE A 114 -12.72 3.96 6.44
CA PHE A 114 -13.43 3.16 5.43
C PHE A 114 -12.70 3.06 4.09
N SER A 115 -11.47 3.58 3.99
CA SER A 115 -10.69 3.58 2.75
C SER A 115 -9.86 2.31 2.60
N PHE A 116 -10.42 1.33 1.91
CA PHE A 116 -9.66 0.14 1.51
C PHE A 116 -8.46 0.50 0.62
N GLU A 117 -8.61 1.47 -0.27
CA GLU A 117 -7.53 1.93 -1.15
C GLU A 117 -6.33 2.46 -0.35
N GLY A 118 -6.59 3.33 0.64
CA GLY A 118 -5.53 3.85 1.52
C GLY A 118 -4.81 2.75 2.29
N LEU A 119 -5.54 1.79 2.83
CA LEU A 119 -5.00 0.61 3.50
C LEU A 119 -4.13 -0.21 2.53
N TYR A 120 -4.67 -0.58 1.38
CA TYR A 120 -4.00 -1.39 0.37
C TYR A 120 -2.70 -0.73 -0.13
N GLN A 121 -2.76 0.57 -0.46
CA GLN A 121 -1.59 1.32 -0.90
C GLN A 121 -0.50 1.38 0.17
N SER A 122 -0.87 1.52 1.44
CA SER A 122 0.06 1.52 2.56
C SER A 122 0.73 0.16 2.75
N ILE A 123 -0.04 -0.92 2.71
CA ILE A 123 0.48 -2.29 2.81
C ILE A 123 1.51 -2.57 1.71
N ARG A 124 1.22 -2.13 0.48
CA ARG A 124 2.10 -2.31 -0.69
C ARG A 124 3.44 -1.58 -0.59
N ARG A 125 3.65 -0.73 0.40
CA ARG A 125 4.96 -0.10 0.64
C ARG A 125 6.00 -1.08 1.20
N SER A 126 5.57 -2.03 2.04
CA SER A 126 6.43 -3.11 2.56
C SER A 126 6.22 -4.42 1.79
N TYR A 127 4.97 -4.75 1.46
CA TYR A 127 4.63 -5.96 0.70
C TYR A 127 4.82 -5.72 -0.81
N ARG A 128 6.04 -5.91 -1.28
CA ARG A 128 6.45 -5.62 -2.65
C ARG A 128 7.42 -6.67 -3.18
N PHE A 129 7.60 -6.69 -4.51
CA PHE A 129 8.60 -7.55 -5.14
C PHE A 129 9.99 -7.32 -4.52
N GLY A 130 10.63 -8.41 -4.10
CA GLY A 130 11.91 -8.37 -3.37
C GLY A 130 11.78 -8.42 -1.83
N GLN A 131 10.57 -8.35 -1.25
CA GLN A 131 10.37 -8.65 0.17
C GLN A 131 10.55 -10.15 0.41
N LYS A 132 11.47 -10.50 1.31
CA LYS A 132 11.84 -11.90 1.59
C LYS A 132 11.13 -12.45 2.81
N GLU A 133 10.57 -11.58 3.65
CA GLU A 133 9.94 -11.96 4.91
C GLU A 133 8.44 -11.70 4.88
N ALA A 134 7.69 -12.41 5.71
CA ALA A 134 6.26 -12.16 5.87
C ALA A 134 6.03 -10.75 6.43
N VAL A 135 5.11 -10.01 5.80
CA VAL A 135 4.72 -8.68 6.25
C VAL A 135 3.56 -8.82 7.24
N ASN A 136 3.75 -8.32 8.44
CA ASN A 136 2.76 -8.34 9.51
C ASN A 136 1.95 -7.04 9.48
N ILE A 137 0.63 -7.16 9.45
CA ILE A 137 -0.30 -6.04 9.45
C ILE A 137 -1.14 -6.11 10.72
N TYR A 138 -0.98 -5.12 11.59
CA TYR A 138 -1.72 -4.98 12.83
C TYR A 138 -2.80 -3.90 12.65
N LEU A 139 -4.04 -4.30 12.80
CA LEU A 139 -5.18 -3.39 12.76
C LEU A 139 -5.66 -3.17 14.19
N ILE A 140 -5.40 -1.98 14.74
CA ILE A 140 -5.84 -1.64 16.10
C ILE A 140 -7.27 -1.13 16.04
N THR A 141 -8.16 -1.89 16.68
CA THR A 141 -9.60 -1.64 16.64
C THR A 141 -10.19 -1.81 18.04
N VAL A 142 -11.34 -1.24 18.26
CA VAL A 142 -12.20 -1.45 19.43
C VAL A 142 -13.50 -2.09 18.97
N ASP A 143 -14.22 -2.70 19.91
CA ASP A 143 -15.44 -3.47 19.60
C ASP A 143 -16.49 -2.68 18.81
N THR A 144 -16.58 -1.37 19.06
CA THR A 144 -17.49 -0.46 18.35
C THR A 144 -17.14 -0.23 16.89
N MET A 145 -15.92 -0.63 16.45
CA MET A 145 -15.43 -0.43 15.07
C MET A 145 -15.59 -1.65 14.16
N GLN A 146 -16.28 -2.69 14.56
CA GLN A 146 -16.46 -3.92 13.78
C GLN A 146 -17.06 -3.65 12.39
N ASN A 147 -17.96 -2.67 12.26
CA ASN A 147 -18.55 -2.27 10.97
C ASN A 147 -17.52 -1.73 9.98
N VAL A 148 -16.47 -1.07 10.49
CA VAL A 148 -15.36 -0.56 9.64
C VAL A 148 -14.57 -1.73 9.08
N ILE A 149 -14.26 -2.71 9.91
CA ILE A 149 -13.55 -3.94 9.51
C ILE A 149 -14.38 -4.69 8.47
N GLN A 150 -15.66 -4.88 8.71
CA GLN A 150 -16.55 -5.56 7.76
C GLN A 150 -16.61 -4.84 6.42
N SER A 151 -16.71 -3.50 6.43
CA SER A 151 -16.69 -2.69 5.21
C SER A 151 -15.37 -2.82 4.43
N ILE A 152 -14.24 -2.90 5.13
CA ILE A 152 -12.92 -3.10 4.51
C ILE A 152 -12.83 -4.50 3.89
N GLN A 153 -13.27 -5.54 4.59
CA GLN A 153 -13.29 -6.92 4.10
C GLN A 153 -14.18 -7.08 2.86
N ASP A 154 -15.35 -6.45 2.83
CA ASP A 154 -16.25 -6.47 1.68
C ASP A 154 -15.63 -5.79 0.46
N LYS A 155 -14.92 -4.69 0.67
CA LYS A 155 -14.20 -3.99 -0.42
C LYS A 155 -13.01 -4.80 -0.92
N GLN A 156 -12.29 -5.47 -0.03
CA GLN A 156 -11.20 -6.38 -0.39
C GLN A 156 -11.72 -7.51 -1.26
N ARG A 157 -12.79 -8.19 -0.85
CA ARG A 157 -13.39 -9.28 -1.63
C ARG A 157 -13.80 -8.81 -3.03
N LYS A 158 -14.49 -7.67 -3.14
CA LYS A 158 -14.88 -7.09 -4.44
C LYS A 158 -13.67 -6.77 -5.32
N PHE A 159 -12.58 -6.29 -4.72
CA PHE A 159 -11.34 -6.01 -5.43
C PHE A 159 -10.69 -7.29 -5.96
N GLU A 160 -10.62 -8.35 -5.15
CA GLU A 160 -10.09 -9.66 -5.54
C GLU A 160 -10.93 -10.29 -6.66
N GLU A 161 -12.26 -10.25 -6.56
CA GLU A 161 -13.20 -10.70 -7.60
C GLU A 161 -12.97 -9.94 -8.92
N MET A 162 -12.80 -8.62 -8.85
CA MET A 162 -12.51 -7.79 -10.02
C MET A 162 -11.16 -8.13 -10.64
N GLN A 163 -10.12 -8.31 -9.85
CA GLN A 163 -8.79 -8.72 -10.33
C GLN A 163 -8.83 -10.09 -11.02
N ALA A 164 -9.54 -11.05 -10.44
CA ALA A 164 -9.71 -12.37 -11.03
C ALA A 164 -10.43 -12.30 -12.38
N ALA A 165 -11.52 -11.51 -12.46
CA ALA A 165 -12.26 -11.30 -13.69
C ALA A 165 -11.42 -10.62 -14.79
N MET A 166 -10.64 -9.59 -14.44
CA MET A 166 -9.74 -8.92 -15.38
C MET A 166 -8.64 -9.87 -15.88
N THR A 167 -8.05 -10.66 -14.99
CA THR A 167 -7.03 -11.66 -15.36
C THR A 167 -7.60 -12.71 -16.30
N ALA A 168 -8.81 -13.21 -16.02
CA ALA A 168 -9.50 -14.16 -16.88
C ALA A 168 -9.79 -13.56 -18.28
N ALA A 169 -10.27 -12.32 -18.35
CA ALA A 169 -10.54 -11.62 -19.61
C ALA A 169 -9.26 -11.40 -20.44
N VAL A 170 -8.14 -11.00 -19.80
CA VAL A 170 -6.84 -10.86 -20.46
C VAL A 170 -6.36 -12.19 -21.01
N ASN A 171 -6.46 -13.27 -20.23
CA ASN A 171 -6.04 -14.61 -20.66
C ASN A 171 -6.88 -15.13 -21.83
N GLN A 172 -8.20 -14.87 -21.85
CA GLN A 172 -9.07 -15.20 -22.98
C GLN A 172 -8.66 -14.43 -24.24
N ASN A 173 -8.36 -13.14 -24.13
CA ASN A 173 -7.92 -12.32 -25.26
C ASN A 173 -6.55 -12.75 -25.80
N LEU A 174 -5.59 -13.13 -24.91
CA LEU A 174 -4.29 -13.65 -25.31
C LEU A 174 -4.39 -14.99 -26.04
N THR A 175 -5.32 -15.86 -25.64
CA THR A 175 -5.58 -17.13 -26.36
C THR A 175 -6.25 -16.90 -27.70
N HIS A 176 -7.05 -15.85 -27.85
CA HIS A 176 -7.66 -15.47 -29.14
C HIS A 176 -6.62 -14.80 -30.08
N SER A 177 -5.76 -13.93 -29.56
CA SER A 177 -4.70 -13.26 -30.35
C SER A 177 -3.63 -14.22 -30.86
N LYS A 178 -3.37 -15.33 -30.18
CA LYS A 178 -2.47 -16.39 -30.69
C LYS A 178 -3.01 -17.11 -31.93
N LYS A 179 -4.31 -17.02 -32.23
CA LYS A 179 -4.93 -17.58 -33.45
C LYS A 179 -4.88 -16.65 -34.65
N VAL A 180 -4.66 -15.36 -34.45
CA VAL A 180 -4.45 -14.40 -35.55
C VAL A 180 -2.94 -14.32 -35.77
N LYS A 181 -2.39 -15.24 -36.58
CA LYS A 181 -1.08 -15.04 -37.22
C LYS A 181 -1.23 -13.83 -38.13
N MET A 182 -0.88 -12.66 -37.63
CA MET A 182 -0.62 -11.52 -38.51
C MET A 182 0.63 -11.86 -39.30
N GLN A 183 0.49 -12.35 -40.53
CA GLN A 183 1.50 -12.28 -41.52
C GLN A 183 1.67 -10.80 -41.86
N ARG A 184 2.49 -10.10 -41.09
CA ARG A 184 3.01 -8.80 -41.49
C ARG A 184 4.20 -9.07 -42.40
N GLU A 185 4.03 -8.82 -43.68
CA GLU A 185 5.18 -8.79 -44.61
C GLU A 185 6.20 -7.79 -44.06
N ALA A 186 7.43 -8.25 -43.87
CA ALA A 186 8.52 -7.40 -43.45
C ALA A 186 8.78 -6.33 -44.53
N LYS A 187 8.70 -5.06 -44.15
CA LYS A 187 9.03 -3.93 -45.05
C LYS A 187 10.40 -3.43 -44.69
N THR A 188 11.29 -3.40 -45.68
CA THR A 188 12.65 -2.87 -45.52
C THR A 188 12.73 -1.52 -46.23
N PHE A 189 13.24 -0.51 -45.54
CA PHE A 189 13.53 0.82 -46.08
C PHE A 189 15.02 1.07 -45.92
N THR A 190 15.74 1.26 -47.05
CA THR A 190 17.18 1.46 -47.05
C THR A 190 17.49 2.89 -47.52
N THR A 191 18.33 3.59 -46.79
CA THR A 191 19.00 4.84 -47.20
C THR A 191 20.48 4.60 -47.27
N GLU A 192 21.27 5.59 -47.79
CA GLU A 192 22.73 5.44 -47.93
C GLU A 192 23.47 5.07 -46.66
N ASN A 193 22.92 5.45 -45.46
CA ASN A 193 23.58 5.27 -44.19
C ASN A 193 22.76 4.46 -43.16
N ALA A 194 21.56 3.98 -43.50
CA ALA A 194 20.72 3.23 -42.57
C ALA A 194 19.71 2.33 -43.27
N THR A 195 19.46 1.18 -42.68
CA THR A 195 18.42 0.25 -43.09
C THR A 195 17.42 0.08 -41.98
N LEU A 196 16.16 0.43 -42.23
CA LEU A 196 15.04 0.23 -41.29
C LEU A 196 14.26 -1.01 -41.75
N LYS A 197 14.18 -2.02 -40.90
CA LYS A 197 13.34 -3.21 -41.09
C LYS A 197 12.12 -3.14 -40.19
N LEU A 198 10.92 -3.25 -40.76
CA LEU A 198 9.66 -3.27 -40.04
C LEU A 198 9.06 -4.68 -40.14
N GLY A 199 8.94 -5.36 -39.01
CA GLY A 199 8.42 -6.74 -38.96
C GLY A 199 8.38 -7.27 -37.52
N ASP A 200 8.24 -8.58 -37.38
CA ASP A 200 8.33 -9.27 -36.11
C ASP A 200 9.76 -9.17 -35.54
N CYS A 201 9.90 -8.62 -34.34
CA CYS A 201 11.22 -8.35 -33.75
C CYS A 201 12.05 -9.63 -33.52
N VAL A 202 11.42 -10.78 -33.30
CA VAL A 202 12.11 -12.06 -33.09
C VAL A 202 12.72 -12.56 -34.40
N GLN A 203 12.02 -12.41 -35.54
CA GLN A 203 12.54 -12.77 -36.84
C GLN A 203 13.58 -11.78 -37.32
N LEU A 204 13.43 -10.48 -37.05
CA LEU A 204 14.37 -9.44 -37.46
C LEU A 204 15.72 -9.50 -36.74
N ILE A 205 15.76 -9.98 -35.49
CA ILE A 205 17.01 -10.15 -34.72
C ILE A 205 17.86 -11.28 -35.28
N GLN A 206 17.24 -12.33 -35.83
CA GLN A 206 17.99 -13.44 -36.44
C GLN A 206 18.73 -13.06 -37.74
N ASP A 207 18.33 -11.96 -38.37
CA ASP A 207 18.93 -11.45 -39.62
C ASP A 207 20.06 -10.43 -39.40
N VAL A 208 20.44 -10.15 -38.15
CA VAL A 208 21.54 -9.22 -37.82
C VAL A 208 22.84 -10.02 -37.82
N PRO A 209 23.84 -9.69 -38.70
CA PRO A 209 25.16 -10.34 -38.68
C PRO A 209 25.83 -10.12 -37.32
N GLU A 210 26.41 -11.18 -36.74
CA GLU A 210 27.34 -11.06 -35.62
C GLU A 210 28.62 -10.38 -36.14
N GLU A 211 29.00 -9.22 -35.56
CA GLU A 211 30.29 -8.59 -35.80
C GLU A 211 31.44 -9.31 -35.09
#